data_642d8346016eb7863049a995a33db87f
#
_entry.id   642d8346016eb7863049a995a33db87f
#
_cell.length_a   1.000
_cell.length_b   1.000
_cell.length_c   1.000
_cell.angle_alpha   90.00
_cell.angle_beta   90.00
_cell.angle_gamma   90.00
#
_symmetry.space_group_name_H-M   'P 1'
#
loop_
_entity.id
_entity.type
_entity.pdbx_description
1 polymer ?
#
loop_
_entity_poly.entity_id
_entity_poly.type
_entity_poly.pdbx_seq_one_letter_code
_entity_poly.pdbx_strand_id
1 'polypeptide(L)'
;MRKSIGVIFNPRARINKKKVPNAESGFREIFGDKALVNATENKAEIDQVIRRFHGEGVKFLLISGGDGTICNVLTSYLNLFGTDDMPVIVPLMGGTINMIGTDSGLRRNQFSVCKKLNTLLEKDEPVSVTERGMLKVNDPESDRPIYGFSWIDGLLYNFLLDYYDKGAGVQVESMMAIKLILTWL
;
A
#
# COMPACT_ATOMS: atom_id res chain seq x y z
N MET A 1 27.15 -0.13 -1.98
CA MET A 1 26.13 0.92 -2.25
C MET A 1 24.98 0.73 -1.28
N ARG A 2 24.54 1.78 -0.57
CA ARG A 2 23.33 1.70 0.28
C ARG A 2 22.11 1.50 -0.61
N LYS A 3 21.26 0.54 -0.25
CA LYS A 3 20.01 0.26 -0.95
C LYS A 3 18.99 1.35 -0.60
N SER A 4 18.75 2.27 -1.50
CA SER A 4 17.87 3.42 -1.26
C SER A 4 16.38 3.13 -1.48
N ILE A 5 16.04 1.97 -2.03
CA ILE A 5 14.67 1.58 -2.39
C ILE A 5 14.25 0.37 -1.55
N GLY A 6 13.10 0.46 -0.90
CA GLY A 6 12.44 -0.66 -0.25
C GLY A 6 11.12 -0.96 -0.96
N VAL A 7 10.85 -2.21 -1.25
CA VAL A 7 9.59 -2.69 -1.82
C VAL A 7 8.95 -3.67 -0.86
N ILE A 8 7.78 -3.32 -0.33
CA ILE A 8 6.91 -4.24 0.40
C ILE A 8 5.76 -4.61 -0.52
N PHE A 9 5.51 -5.91 -0.71
CA PHE A 9 4.38 -6.34 -1.50
C PHE A 9 3.55 -7.40 -0.77
N ASN A 10 2.21 -7.28 -0.89
CA ASN A 10 1.28 -8.28 -0.40
C ASN A 10 1.04 -9.30 -1.53
N PRO A 11 1.48 -10.57 -1.39
CA PRO A 11 1.28 -11.58 -2.42
C PRO A 11 -0.20 -11.93 -2.64
N ARG A 12 -1.06 -11.67 -1.65
CA ARG A 12 -2.51 -11.92 -1.72
C ARG A 12 -3.27 -10.80 -2.44
N ALA A 13 -2.64 -9.65 -2.71
CA ALA A 13 -3.29 -8.57 -3.44
C ALA A 13 -3.65 -8.99 -4.87
N ARG A 14 -4.80 -8.48 -5.37
CA ARG A 14 -5.40 -8.92 -6.64
C ARG A 14 -4.45 -8.96 -7.82
N ILE A 15 -3.62 -7.93 -7.98
CA ILE A 15 -2.67 -7.85 -9.11
C ILE A 15 -1.50 -8.80 -8.90
N ASN A 16 -1.03 -8.94 -7.67
CA ASN A 16 0.09 -9.81 -7.35
C ASN A 16 -0.27 -11.29 -7.52
N LYS A 17 -1.51 -11.70 -7.19
CA LYS A 17 -2.02 -13.06 -7.44
C LYS A 17 -2.09 -13.42 -8.92
N LYS A 18 -2.47 -12.48 -9.79
CA LYS A 18 -2.73 -12.73 -11.21
C LYS A 18 -1.48 -12.77 -12.09
N LYS A 19 -0.36 -12.27 -11.60
CA LYS A 19 0.92 -12.19 -12.32
C LYS A 19 1.99 -13.02 -11.61
N VAL A 20 1.74 -14.32 -11.47
CA VAL A 20 2.74 -15.26 -10.99
C VAL A 20 3.31 -16.01 -12.20
N PRO A 21 4.61 -16.13 -12.37
CA PRO A 21 5.60 -16.12 -11.33
C PRO A 21 6.30 -14.76 -11.19
N ASN A 22 5.87 -13.99 -10.30
CA ASN A 22 6.58 -13.12 -9.40
C ASN A 22 6.44 -11.63 -9.63
N ALA A 23 5.53 -11.02 -8.84
CA ALA A 23 5.67 -9.59 -8.51
C ALA A 23 7.09 -9.30 -7.98
N GLU A 24 7.67 -10.20 -7.18
CA GLU A 24 9.03 -10.10 -6.67
C GLU A 24 10.08 -10.05 -7.77
N SER A 25 10.05 -10.99 -8.73
CA SER A 25 11.00 -10.99 -9.83
C SER A 25 10.89 -9.75 -10.70
N GLY A 26 9.67 -9.24 -10.93
CA GLY A 26 9.48 -7.99 -11.66
C GLY A 26 10.06 -6.77 -10.95
N PHE A 27 9.98 -6.69 -9.62
CA PHE A 27 10.63 -5.63 -8.87
C PHE A 27 12.15 -5.78 -8.88
N ARG A 28 12.66 -6.99 -8.71
CA ARG A 28 14.11 -7.27 -8.77
C ARG A 28 14.71 -7.02 -10.15
N GLU A 29 13.98 -7.33 -11.22
CA GLU A 29 14.39 -7.04 -12.59
C GLU A 29 14.52 -5.53 -12.84
N ILE A 30 13.59 -4.72 -12.29
CA ILE A 30 13.61 -3.27 -12.49
C ILE A 30 14.71 -2.59 -11.68
N PHE A 31 14.91 -2.98 -10.43
CA PHE A 31 15.76 -2.26 -9.50
C PHE A 31 17.11 -2.94 -9.25
N GLY A 32 17.25 -4.23 -9.56
CA GLY A 32 18.47 -5.00 -9.30
C GLY A 32 18.87 -4.95 -7.83
N ASP A 33 20.16 -4.74 -7.60
CA ASP A 33 20.72 -4.64 -6.24
C ASP A 33 20.44 -3.33 -5.52
N LYS A 34 19.80 -2.36 -6.18
CA LYS A 34 19.44 -1.06 -5.59
C LYS A 34 18.26 -1.15 -4.63
N ALA A 35 17.47 -2.23 -4.69
CA ALA A 35 16.29 -2.40 -3.87
C ALA A 35 16.36 -3.57 -2.90
N LEU A 36 15.69 -3.38 -1.76
CA LEU A 36 15.27 -4.45 -0.85
C LEU A 36 13.83 -4.82 -1.21
N VAL A 37 13.58 -6.06 -1.60
CA VAL A 37 12.23 -6.53 -1.98
C VAL A 37 11.78 -7.61 -1.01
N ASN A 38 10.63 -7.39 -0.36
CA ASN A 38 10.06 -8.30 0.63
C ASN A 38 8.57 -8.51 0.41
N ALA A 39 8.14 -9.77 0.42
CA ALA A 39 6.75 -10.13 0.61
C ALA A 39 6.38 -10.00 2.09
N THR A 40 5.13 -9.60 2.38
CA THR A 40 4.58 -9.61 3.74
C THR A 40 3.13 -10.07 3.71
N GLU A 41 2.78 -10.98 4.61
CA GLU A 41 1.44 -11.55 4.70
C GLU A 41 0.70 -11.16 5.98
N ASN A 42 1.42 -10.71 7.00
CA ASN A 42 0.88 -10.32 8.31
C ASN A 42 1.60 -9.09 8.90
N LYS A 43 1.02 -8.53 9.97
CA LYS A 43 1.55 -7.33 10.62
C LYS A 43 2.93 -7.52 11.26
N ALA A 44 3.22 -8.68 11.83
CA ALA A 44 4.52 -8.94 12.47
C ALA A 44 5.66 -8.94 11.44
N GLU A 45 5.43 -9.50 10.26
CA GLU A 45 6.38 -9.44 9.15
C GLU A 45 6.60 -8.02 8.66
N ILE A 46 5.54 -7.19 8.61
CA ILE A 46 5.67 -5.77 8.25
C ILE A 46 6.59 -5.06 9.23
N ASP A 47 6.41 -5.23 10.54
CA ASP A 47 7.26 -4.59 11.56
C ASP A 47 8.74 -4.97 11.38
N GLN A 48 9.04 -6.24 11.13
CA GLN A 48 10.42 -6.72 10.89
C GLN A 48 11.04 -6.10 9.63
N VAL A 49 10.28 -6.08 8.54
CA VAL A 49 10.74 -5.50 7.26
C VAL A 49 10.97 -4.00 7.39
N ILE A 50 10.09 -3.28 8.07
CA ILE A 50 10.21 -1.84 8.29
C ILE A 50 11.44 -1.51 9.14
N ARG A 51 11.71 -2.25 10.23
CA ARG A 51 12.94 -2.07 11.02
C ARG A 51 14.19 -2.26 10.17
N ARG A 52 14.21 -3.29 9.35
CA ARG A 52 15.33 -3.55 8.43
C ARG A 52 15.50 -2.44 7.41
N PHE A 53 14.43 -1.98 6.78
CA PHE A 53 14.47 -0.93 5.75
C PHE A 53 14.93 0.41 6.34
N HIS A 54 14.46 0.74 7.54
CA HIS A 54 14.91 1.92 8.27
C HIS A 54 16.41 1.84 8.60
N GLY A 55 16.90 0.71 9.12
CA GLY A 55 18.31 0.50 9.42
C GLY A 55 19.22 0.56 8.19
N GLU A 56 18.73 0.17 7.02
CA GLU A 56 19.44 0.27 5.74
C GLU A 56 19.38 1.68 5.12
N GLY A 57 18.60 2.59 5.69
CA GLY A 57 18.46 3.97 5.22
C GLY A 57 17.68 4.07 3.90
N VAL A 58 16.62 3.26 3.75
CA VAL A 58 15.71 3.33 2.61
C VAL A 58 15.09 4.72 2.51
N LYS A 59 15.20 5.34 1.33
CA LYS A 59 14.66 6.67 1.03
C LYS A 59 13.32 6.66 0.29
N PHE A 60 13.05 5.58 -0.44
CA PHE A 60 11.81 5.37 -1.20
C PHE A 60 11.19 4.05 -0.75
N LEU A 61 10.00 4.11 -0.14
CA LEU A 61 9.25 2.94 0.28
C LEU A 61 8.08 2.70 -0.67
N LEU A 62 8.23 1.70 -1.53
CA LEU A 62 7.22 1.27 -2.49
C LEU A 62 6.33 0.21 -1.83
N ILE A 63 5.01 0.42 -1.88
CA ILE A 63 4.05 -0.47 -1.23
C ILE A 63 3.09 -1.04 -2.28
N SER A 64 3.26 -2.31 -2.61
CA SER A 64 2.41 -3.03 -3.57
C SER A 64 1.33 -3.84 -2.85
N GLY A 65 0.14 -3.30 -2.86
CA GLY A 65 -1.03 -3.87 -2.22
C GLY A 65 -2.27 -3.03 -2.44
N GLY A 66 -3.34 -3.31 -1.70
CA GLY A 66 -4.52 -2.44 -1.61
C GLY A 66 -4.34 -1.37 -0.52
N ASP A 67 -5.35 -0.52 -0.36
CA ASP A 67 -5.36 0.57 0.62
C ASP A 67 -5.07 0.08 2.04
N GLY A 68 -5.64 -1.07 2.44
CA GLY A 68 -5.37 -1.69 3.74
C GLY A 68 -3.91 -2.11 3.93
N THR A 69 -3.21 -2.57 2.88
CA THR A 69 -1.77 -2.87 2.94
C THR A 69 -0.98 -1.60 3.19
N ILE A 70 -1.31 -0.52 2.47
CA ILE A 70 -0.65 0.78 2.62
C ILE A 70 -0.85 1.30 4.05
N CYS A 71 -2.08 1.30 4.56
CA CYS A 71 -2.38 1.72 5.93
C CYS A 71 -1.63 0.88 6.98
N ASN A 72 -1.55 -0.44 6.82
CA ASN A 72 -0.81 -1.30 7.75
C ASN A 72 0.69 -1.01 7.76
N VAL A 73 1.30 -0.82 6.58
CA VAL A 73 2.73 -0.49 6.46
C VAL A 73 3.02 0.88 7.08
N LEU A 74 2.19 1.88 6.81
CA LEU A 74 2.34 3.21 7.39
C LEU A 74 2.08 3.23 8.90
N THR A 75 1.08 2.48 9.38
CA THR A 75 0.82 2.28 10.81
C THR A 75 2.03 1.67 11.51
N SER A 76 2.63 0.64 10.93
CA SER A 76 3.85 0.03 11.44
C SER A 76 5.00 1.04 11.50
N TYR A 77 5.25 1.75 10.40
CA TYR A 77 6.33 2.73 10.32
C TYR A 77 6.18 3.83 11.39
N LEU A 78 5.00 4.46 11.44
CA LEU A 78 4.73 5.57 12.35
C LEU A 78 4.76 5.15 13.82
N ASN A 79 4.34 3.93 14.14
CA ASN A 79 4.44 3.39 15.50
C ASN A 79 5.87 3.04 15.93
N LEU A 80 6.74 2.73 14.98
CA LEU A 80 8.13 2.34 15.27
C LEU A 80 9.08 3.53 15.30
N PHE A 81 8.89 4.51 14.41
CA PHE A 81 9.86 5.57 14.15
C PHE A 81 9.27 6.99 14.14
N GLY A 82 7.93 7.12 14.18
CA GLY A 82 7.29 8.42 14.03
C GLY A 82 7.40 8.96 12.61
N THR A 83 7.45 10.29 12.48
CA THR A 83 7.55 11.00 11.21
C THR A 83 8.98 11.36 10.82
N ASP A 84 9.90 11.27 11.77
CA ASP A 84 11.29 11.63 11.55
C ASP A 84 11.95 10.60 10.61
N ASP A 85 12.71 11.08 9.64
CA ASP A 85 13.38 10.27 8.62
C ASP A 85 12.45 9.37 7.80
N MET A 86 11.15 9.74 7.69
CA MET A 86 10.18 8.99 6.92
C MET A 86 10.57 8.96 5.43
N PRO A 87 10.65 7.77 4.80
CA PRO A 87 10.94 7.67 3.38
C PRO A 87 9.79 8.24 2.53
N VAL A 88 10.10 8.60 1.30
CA VAL A 88 9.06 8.93 0.31
C VAL A 88 8.22 7.69 0.03
N ILE A 89 6.92 7.79 0.30
CA ILE A 89 5.99 6.67 0.10
C ILE A 89 5.50 6.65 -1.35
N VAL A 90 5.62 5.48 -1.98
CA VAL A 90 5.13 5.26 -3.35
C VAL A 90 4.07 4.16 -3.33
N PRO A 91 2.77 4.52 -3.29
CA PRO A 91 1.69 3.55 -3.31
C PRO A 91 1.60 2.89 -4.70
N LEU A 92 1.83 1.58 -4.76
CA LEU A 92 1.66 0.80 -5.98
C LEU A 92 0.28 0.12 -5.97
N MET A 93 -0.54 0.44 -6.97
CA MET A 93 -1.95 0.02 -7.03
C MET A 93 -2.09 -1.50 -7.26
N GLY A 94 -1.96 -2.28 -6.20
CA GLY A 94 -2.06 -3.74 -6.22
C GLY A 94 -3.45 -4.29 -5.81
N GLY A 95 -4.30 -3.47 -5.22
CA GLY A 95 -5.62 -3.82 -4.72
C GLY A 95 -6.75 -3.67 -5.73
N THR A 96 -7.99 -3.68 -5.22
CA THR A 96 -9.22 -3.54 -6.04
C THR A 96 -9.61 -2.08 -6.23
N ILE A 97 -9.69 -1.29 -5.15
CA ILE A 97 -10.17 0.10 -5.15
C ILE A 97 -9.01 1.08 -5.37
N ASN A 98 -7.92 0.94 -4.60
CA ASN A 98 -6.69 1.74 -4.71
C ASN A 98 -6.93 3.26 -4.60
N MET A 99 -7.77 3.70 -3.67
CA MET A 99 -8.10 5.11 -3.45
C MET A 99 -6.86 5.96 -3.21
N ILE A 100 -5.97 5.50 -2.33
CA ILE A 100 -4.75 6.23 -1.96
C ILE A 100 -3.85 6.47 -3.18
N GLY A 101 -3.65 5.45 -4.01
CA GLY A 101 -2.85 5.56 -5.23
C GLY A 101 -3.49 6.49 -6.26
N THR A 102 -4.79 6.38 -6.46
CA THR A 102 -5.55 7.22 -7.42
C THR A 102 -5.53 8.69 -7.01
N ASP A 103 -5.77 8.98 -5.75
CA ASP A 103 -5.71 10.34 -5.19
C ASP A 103 -4.30 10.95 -5.24
N SER A 104 -3.28 10.10 -5.21
CA SER A 104 -1.89 10.53 -5.40
C SER A 104 -1.51 10.73 -6.88
N GLY A 105 -2.48 10.66 -7.79
CA GLY A 105 -2.26 10.84 -9.24
C GLY A 105 -1.60 9.64 -9.93
N LEU A 106 -1.42 8.53 -9.23
CA LEU A 106 -0.82 7.31 -9.78
C LEU A 106 -1.89 6.49 -10.52
N ARG A 107 -1.99 6.67 -11.83
CA ARG A 107 -2.97 5.94 -12.68
C ARG A 107 -2.33 4.84 -13.54
N ARG A 108 -1.06 4.51 -13.31
CA ARG A 108 -0.30 3.54 -14.10
C ARG A 108 -0.19 2.21 -13.37
N ASN A 109 0.08 1.14 -14.12
CA ASN A 109 0.38 -0.14 -13.48
C ASN A 109 1.68 -0.03 -12.64
N GLN A 110 1.78 -0.84 -11.61
CA GLN A 110 2.87 -0.77 -10.62
C GLN A 110 4.28 -0.82 -11.24
N PHE A 111 4.51 -1.66 -12.23
CA PHE A 111 5.83 -1.78 -12.88
C PHE A 111 6.18 -0.56 -13.72
N SER A 112 5.19 0.10 -14.34
CA SER A 112 5.43 1.36 -15.06
C SER A 112 5.84 2.49 -14.10
N VAL A 113 5.25 2.53 -12.90
CA VAL A 113 5.65 3.47 -11.83
C VAL A 113 7.09 3.17 -11.39
N CYS A 114 7.40 1.90 -11.12
CA CYS A 114 8.74 1.47 -10.72
C CYS A 114 9.81 1.82 -11.78
N LYS A 115 9.54 1.52 -13.06
CA LYS A 115 10.44 1.84 -14.16
C LYS A 115 10.69 3.34 -14.27
N LYS A 116 9.63 4.16 -14.17
CA LYS A 116 9.77 5.62 -14.19
C LYS A 116 10.63 6.12 -13.04
N LEU A 117 10.36 5.65 -11.80
CA LEU A 117 11.15 6.01 -10.63
C LEU A 117 12.62 5.61 -10.82
N ASN A 118 12.89 4.37 -11.25
CA ASN A 118 14.25 3.91 -11.47
C ASN A 118 14.98 4.79 -12.50
N THR A 119 14.32 5.16 -13.60
CA THR A 119 14.89 6.05 -14.62
C THR A 119 15.22 7.44 -14.07
N LEU A 120 14.32 8.03 -13.25
CA LEU A 120 14.58 9.34 -12.62
C LEU A 120 15.80 9.26 -11.68
N LEU A 121 15.88 8.21 -10.87
CA LEU A 121 16.99 8.02 -9.93
C LEU A 121 18.32 7.73 -10.65
N GLU A 122 18.31 7.01 -11.77
CA GLU A 122 19.52 6.76 -12.58
C GLU A 122 20.05 8.02 -13.25
N LYS A 123 19.17 8.93 -13.61
CA LYS A 123 19.51 10.20 -14.26
C LYS A 123 19.75 11.33 -13.26
N ASP A 124 19.64 11.08 -11.96
CA ASP A 124 19.67 12.09 -10.90
C ASP A 124 18.63 13.22 -11.13
N GLU A 125 17.49 12.85 -11.74
CA GLU A 125 16.39 13.78 -11.98
C GLU A 125 15.51 13.93 -10.73
N PRO A 126 14.95 15.12 -10.46
CA PRO A 126 14.13 15.36 -9.28
C PRO A 126 12.82 14.54 -9.30
N VAL A 127 12.48 13.95 -8.17
CA VAL A 127 11.20 13.27 -7.95
C VAL A 127 10.22 14.27 -7.31
N SER A 128 9.08 14.49 -7.97
CA SER A 128 8.02 15.33 -7.41
C SER A 128 7.33 14.59 -6.26
N VAL A 129 7.25 15.23 -5.10
CA VAL A 129 6.66 14.68 -3.87
C VAL A 129 5.52 15.59 -3.41
N THR A 130 4.45 15.00 -2.88
CA THR A 130 3.31 15.71 -2.29
C THR A 130 3.15 15.28 -0.84
N GLU A 131 2.99 16.23 0.06
CA GLU A 131 2.67 15.95 1.46
C GLU A 131 1.17 15.67 1.62
N ARG A 132 0.85 14.68 2.46
CA ARG A 132 -0.54 14.33 2.80
C ARG A 132 -0.66 14.06 4.30
N GLY A 133 -1.69 14.63 4.91
CA GLY A 133 -2.08 14.32 6.27
C GLY A 133 -2.68 12.91 6.37
N MET A 134 -2.51 12.28 7.52
CA MET A 134 -3.14 11.03 7.89
C MET A 134 -3.98 11.20 9.15
N LEU A 135 -5.05 10.43 9.23
CA LEU A 135 -5.84 10.29 10.45
C LEU A 135 -5.09 9.38 11.41
N LYS A 136 -4.96 9.80 12.67
CA LYS A 136 -4.49 8.97 13.78
C LYS A 136 -5.70 8.58 14.62
N VAL A 137 -5.96 7.30 14.73
CA VAL A 137 -7.06 6.74 15.52
C VAL A 137 -6.48 6.02 16.72
N ASN A 138 -6.82 6.49 17.92
CA ASN A 138 -6.48 5.82 19.16
C ASN A 138 -7.64 4.87 19.49
N ASP A 139 -7.39 3.58 19.45
CA ASP A 139 -8.32 2.55 19.87
C ASP A 139 -8.06 2.27 21.37
N PRO A 140 -9.08 2.42 22.25
CA PRO A 140 -8.92 2.14 23.68
C PRO A 140 -8.53 0.69 23.97
N GLU A 141 -8.82 -0.23 23.07
CA GLU A 141 -8.50 -1.66 23.21
C GLU A 141 -7.13 -2.03 22.61
N SER A 142 -6.43 -1.06 22.02
CA SER A 142 -5.13 -1.27 21.37
C SER A 142 -4.04 -0.39 22.00
N ASP A 143 -2.89 -0.98 22.31
CA ASP A 143 -1.73 -0.25 22.82
C ASP A 143 -1.09 0.68 21.78
N ARG A 144 -1.51 0.57 20.52
CA ARG A 144 -0.91 1.33 19.41
C ARG A 144 -1.98 1.98 18.53
N PRO A 145 -1.81 3.27 18.19
CA PRO A 145 -2.71 3.92 17.27
C PRO A 145 -2.67 3.29 15.87
N ILE A 146 -3.78 3.42 15.17
CA ILE A 146 -3.93 3.04 13.77
C ILE A 146 -3.87 4.32 12.93
N TYR A 147 -3.18 4.26 11.79
CA TYR A 147 -3.10 5.37 10.86
C TYR A 147 -3.78 5.04 9.53
N GLY A 148 -4.54 6.00 9.00
CA GLY A 148 -5.29 5.84 7.76
C GLY A 148 -5.55 7.16 7.04
N PHE A 149 -6.12 7.10 5.85
CA PHE A 149 -6.45 8.28 5.04
C PHE A 149 -7.94 8.60 5.02
N SER A 150 -8.78 7.67 5.44
CA SER A 150 -10.23 7.83 5.52
C SER A 150 -10.78 7.04 6.70
N TRP A 151 -11.87 7.54 7.26
CA TRP A 151 -12.70 6.84 8.24
C TRP A 151 -14.05 6.56 7.60
N ILE A 152 -14.54 5.34 7.76
CA ILE A 152 -15.83 4.91 7.23
C ILE A 152 -16.63 4.29 8.36
N ASP A 153 -17.86 4.74 8.54
CA ASP A 153 -18.78 4.27 9.58
C ASP A 153 -20.19 4.08 9.04
N GLY A 154 -21.07 3.50 9.87
CA GLY A 154 -22.49 3.31 9.59
C GLY A 154 -22.76 2.41 8.39
N LEU A 155 -23.64 2.86 7.48
CA LEU A 155 -24.09 2.09 6.32
C LEU A 155 -22.95 1.61 5.41
N LEU A 156 -21.97 2.47 5.17
CA LEU A 156 -20.81 2.14 4.32
C LEU A 156 -19.90 1.10 4.97
N TYR A 157 -19.76 1.14 6.30
CA TYR A 157 -19.02 0.12 7.03
C TYR A 157 -19.70 -1.26 6.92
N ASN A 158 -21.02 -1.31 7.16
CA ASN A 158 -21.78 -2.55 7.02
C ASN A 158 -21.75 -3.08 5.58
N PHE A 159 -21.81 -2.18 4.58
CA PHE A 159 -21.65 -2.56 3.18
C PHE A 159 -20.28 -3.20 2.91
N LEU A 160 -19.20 -2.65 3.46
CA LEU A 160 -17.86 -3.21 3.30
C LEU A 160 -17.70 -4.56 4.00
N LEU A 161 -18.29 -4.74 5.18
CA LEU A 161 -18.30 -6.03 5.87
C LEU A 161 -18.96 -7.11 5.00
N ASP A 162 -20.17 -6.83 4.51
CA ASP A 162 -20.92 -7.71 3.61
C ASP A 162 -20.17 -8.01 2.31
N TYR A 163 -19.47 -7.01 1.77
CA TYR A 163 -18.66 -7.14 0.56
C TYR A 163 -17.49 -8.11 0.75
N TYR A 164 -16.77 -8.00 1.86
CA TYR A 164 -15.65 -8.89 2.16
C TYR A 164 -16.11 -10.30 2.52
N ASP A 165 -17.22 -10.43 3.24
CA ASP A 165 -17.80 -11.72 3.62
C ASP A 165 -18.24 -12.54 2.38
N LYS A 166 -18.77 -11.88 1.36
CA LYS A 166 -19.19 -12.48 0.10
C LYS A 166 -18.05 -12.73 -0.91
N GLY A 167 -16.80 -12.54 -0.49
CA GLY A 167 -15.62 -12.91 -1.28
C GLY A 167 -15.09 -11.83 -2.22
N ALA A 168 -15.48 -10.56 -2.01
CA ALA A 168 -14.95 -9.36 -2.67
C ALA A 168 -14.69 -9.49 -4.20
N GLY A 169 -15.32 -8.68 -5.02
CA GLY A 169 -15.09 -8.63 -6.47
C GLY A 169 -16.11 -7.76 -7.20
N VAL A 170 -15.84 -7.42 -8.45
CA VAL A 170 -16.69 -6.51 -9.26
C VAL A 170 -18.16 -7.00 -9.36
N GLN A 171 -18.38 -8.30 -9.41
CA GLN A 171 -19.73 -8.86 -9.45
C GLN A 171 -20.47 -8.66 -8.12
N VAL A 172 -19.76 -8.81 -7.01
CA VAL A 172 -20.32 -8.55 -5.66
C VAL A 172 -20.62 -7.07 -5.48
N GLU A 173 -19.74 -6.17 -5.94
CA GLU A 173 -19.96 -4.72 -5.92
C GLU A 173 -21.25 -4.34 -6.65
N SER A 174 -21.43 -4.84 -7.88
CA SER A 174 -22.60 -4.53 -8.71
C SER A 174 -23.89 -5.07 -8.07
N MET A 175 -23.87 -6.30 -7.55
CA MET A 175 -25.03 -6.92 -6.89
C MET A 175 -25.42 -6.18 -5.61
N MET A 176 -24.45 -5.73 -4.82
CA MET A 176 -24.69 -4.99 -3.59
C MET A 176 -25.17 -3.57 -3.86
N ALA A 177 -24.64 -2.88 -4.87
CA ALA A 177 -25.12 -1.57 -5.28
C ALA A 177 -26.58 -1.63 -5.73
N ILE A 178 -26.98 -2.64 -6.52
CA ILE A 178 -28.36 -2.87 -6.93
C ILE A 178 -29.24 -3.12 -5.72
N LYS A 179 -28.80 -3.97 -4.77
CA LYS A 179 -29.56 -4.25 -3.54
C LYS A 179 -29.76 -2.99 -2.70
N LEU A 180 -28.74 -2.14 -2.59
CA LEU A 180 -28.84 -0.88 -1.86
C LEU A 180 -29.89 0.06 -2.49
N ILE A 181 -29.88 0.20 -3.81
CA ILE A 181 -30.85 1.02 -4.57
C ILE A 181 -32.28 0.48 -4.37
N LEU A 182 -32.46 -0.85 -4.46
CA LEU A 182 -33.78 -1.50 -4.31
C LEU A 182 -34.32 -1.46 -2.87
N THR A 183 -33.48 -1.23 -1.88
CA THR A 183 -33.91 -1.14 -0.47
C THR A 183 -34.38 0.29 -0.11
N TRP A 184 -34.08 1.27 -0.98
CA TRP A 184 -34.46 2.68 -0.80
C TRP A 184 -35.64 3.11 -1.70
N LEU A 185 -36.13 2.24 -2.57
CA LEU A 185 -37.34 2.39 -3.37
C LEU A 185 -38.55 1.67 -2.72
#